data_58a79dac96fd2db53f18fa869ce3a5fb
#
_entry.id   58a79dac96fd2db53f18fa869ce3a5fb
#
_cell.length_a   1.000
_cell.length_b   1.000
_cell.length_c   1.000
_cell.angle_alpha   90.00
_cell.angle_beta   90.00
_cell.angle_gamma   90.00
#
_symmetry.space_group_name_H-M   'P 1'
#
loop_
_entity.id
_entity.type
_entity.pdbx_description
1 polymer ?
#
loop_
_entity_poly.entity_id
_entity_poly.type
_entity_poly.pdbx_seq_one_letter_code
_entity_poly.pdbx_strand_id
1 'polypeptide(L)'
;MISRVEIQETNRMIAEAKLDVRTITMGISLIDCADPDIEKFNENIYKKITTYAKDLVKVGDEIAKQFGIPVVNKRISVTPIAIAAAGCKTDSYVSIAKTLDRAAEECGVNFIGGFSALVQKGCTPSDKILINSIPEAMAVTERVCSSVNVGTSRNGLNMDAIKKMGEIIKETAELTKDKDCLGCAKLVVFCNAVEDNPFMAGAFHGVGEADCVINVGVSGPGVVKRALMEVRDGDFEMLCETVKKTAFKITRVGQIVAQEAARRLNVPFGIIDLSLAPTPAVGDSIGEIFQEMGLEQAGAPGTTAALAILNDNVKKGGVMASSYVGGLSGAFIPVSEDHAMIEAATLGALTLEKLEAMTCVCSVGLDMIAIPGDTSASTISGIIADEAAIGMVNNKTTAARLIPVIGKGVGETVEFGGLLGYAPIMPVNKFSCENFIKRGGRVPAPIHSFKN
;
A
#
# COMPACT_ATOMS: atom_id res chain seq x y z
N MET A 1 34.33 9.08 -6.57
CA MET A 1 35.08 7.86 -6.14
C MET A 1 34.43 7.40 -4.85
N ILE A 2 33.90 6.18 -4.79
CA ILE A 2 33.25 5.65 -3.59
C ILE A 2 34.35 5.35 -2.57
N SER A 3 34.24 5.85 -1.34
CA SER A 3 35.20 5.62 -0.28
C SER A 3 35.05 4.23 0.33
N ARG A 4 36.10 3.71 0.97
CA ARG A 4 36.00 2.44 1.72
C ARG A 4 34.98 2.51 2.86
N VAL A 5 34.81 3.67 3.44
CA VAL A 5 33.84 3.91 4.52
C VAL A 5 32.39 3.75 3.98
N GLU A 6 32.10 4.33 2.82
CA GLU A 6 30.76 4.20 2.18
C GLU A 6 30.43 2.77 1.78
N ILE A 7 31.41 1.99 1.31
CA ILE A 7 31.24 0.56 1.02
C ILE A 7 30.92 -0.22 2.30
N GLN A 8 31.68 0.02 3.37
CA GLN A 8 31.46 -0.66 4.65
C GLN A 8 30.11 -0.29 5.25
N GLU A 9 29.69 0.96 5.15
CA GLU A 9 28.41 1.42 5.62
C GLU A 9 27.24 0.74 4.84
N THR A 10 27.33 0.68 3.52
CA THR A 10 26.33 -0.02 2.70
C THR A 10 26.24 -1.50 3.07
N ASN A 11 27.39 -2.17 3.27
CA ASN A 11 27.40 -3.55 3.71
C ASN A 11 26.73 -3.75 5.08
N ARG A 12 26.94 -2.84 6.02
CA ARG A 12 26.27 -2.86 7.34
C ARG A 12 24.76 -2.63 7.21
N MET A 13 24.34 -1.71 6.35
CA MET A 13 22.92 -1.46 6.10
C MET A 13 22.19 -2.73 5.63
N ILE A 14 22.83 -3.52 4.76
CA ILE A 14 22.27 -4.77 4.25
C ILE A 14 22.34 -5.89 5.29
N ALA A 15 23.54 -6.17 5.82
CA ALA A 15 23.79 -7.34 6.65
C ALA A 15 23.19 -7.22 8.06
N GLU A 16 23.19 -6.03 8.65
CA GLU A 16 22.85 -5.81 10.05
C GLU A 16 21.55 -5.01 10.26
N ALA A 17 21.21 -4.12 9.33
CA ALA A 17 20.09 -3.20 9.46
C ALA A 17 18.91 -3.50 8.54
N LYS A 18 18.89 -4.67 7.92
CA LYS A 18 17.76 -5.19 7.12
C LYS A 18 17.32 -4.29 5.97
N LEU A 19 18.29 -3.59 5.33
CA LEU A 19 18.00 -2.91 4.08
C LEU A 19 17.54 -3.91 3.03
N ASP A 20 16.37 -3.68 2.45
CA ASP A 20 15.86 -4.49 1.35
C ASP A 20 15.31 -3.64 0.19
N VAL A 21 15.30 -4.24 -0.99
CA VAL A 21 14.42 -3.84 -2.08
C VAL A 21 13.12 -4.60 -1.87
N ARG A 22 12.12 -3.91 -1.35
CA ARG A 22 10.85 -4.53 -0.99
C ARG A 22 10.14 -5.10 -2.21
N THR A 23 10.24 -4.43 -3.36
CA THR A 23 9.63 -4.92 -4.59
C THR A 23 10.30 -4.35 -5.84
N ILE A 24 10.38 -5.19 -6.89
CA ILE A 24 10.48 -4.77 -8.28
C ILE A 24 9.10 -5.00 -8.89
N THR A 25 8.43 -3.95 -9.33
CA THR A 25 7.08 -4.00 -9.88
C THR A 25 7.09 -3.59 -11.34
N MET A 26 6.55 -4.44 -12.20
CA MET A 26 6.33 -4.13 -13.61
C MET A 26 4.92 -3.58 -13.80
N GLY A 27 4.81 -2.32 -14.19
CA GLY A 27 3.57 -1.70 -14.65
C GLY A 27 3.31 -2.06 -16.11
N ILE A 28 2.09 -2.52 -16.44
CA ILE A 28 1.73 -2.92 -17.81
C ILE A 28 0.37 -2.30 -18.16
N SER A 29 0.35 -1.51 -19.23
CA SER A 29 -0.90 -1.01 -19.81
C SER A 29 -1.68 -2.14 -20.47
N LEU A 30 -2.99 -2.19 -20.21
CA LEU A 30 -3.91 -3.16 -20.83
C LEU A 30 -4.92 -2.49 -21.76
N ILE A 31 -4.71 -1.22 -22.11
CA ILE A 31 -5.68 -0.44 -22.92
C ILE A 31 -5.84 -1.05 -24.32
N ASP A 32 -4.74 -1.50 -24.92
CA ASP A 32 -4.72 -2.12 -26.24
C ASP A 32 -5.24 -3.58 -26.27
N CYS A 33 -5.54 -4.16 -25.09
CA CYS A 33 -6.14 -5.48 -24.97
C CYS A 33 -7.66 -5.46 -25.11
N ALA A 34 -8.29 -4.27 -25.17
CA ALA A 34 -9.73 -4.11 -25.15
C ALA A 34 -10.42 -4.90 -26.29
N ASP A 35 -11.45 -5.67 -25.92
CA ASP A 35 -12.34 -6.39 -26.85
C ASP A 35 -13.74 -6.46 -26.24
N PRO A 36 -14.82 -6.37 -27.04
CA PRO A 36 -16.18 -6.55 -26.55
C PRO A 36 -16.49 -7.98 -26.04
N ASP A 37 -15.75 -8.97 -26.54
CA ASP A 37 -15.83 -10.35 -26.12
C ASP A 37 -14.88 -10.59 -24.93
N ILE A 38 -15.46 -10.99 -23.79
CA ILE A 38 -14.71 -11.20 -22.54
C ILE A 38 -13.64 -12.29 -22.67
N GLU A 39 -13.86 -13.32 -23.44
CA GLU A 39 -12.90 -14.41 -23.62
C GLU A 39 -11.68 -13.92 -24.42
N LYS A 40 -11.89 -13.17 -25.48
CA LYS A 40 -10.82 -12.51 -26.23
C LYS A 40 -10.07 -11.50 -25.41
N PHE A 41 -10.77 -10.69 -24.60
CA PHE A 41 -10.12 -9.79 -23.66
C PHE A 41 -9.22 -10.55 -22.69
N ASN A 42 -9.71 -11.66 -22.11
CA ASN A 42 -8.94 -12.53 -21.22
C ASN A 42 -7.70 -13.12 -21.92
N GLU A 43 -7.82 -13.58 -23.15
CA GLU A 43 -6.68 -14.06 -23.93
C GLU A 43 -5.64 -12.96 -24.20
N ASN A 44 -6.08 -11.76 -24.56
CA ASN A 44 -5.23 -10.62 -24.86
C ASN A 44 -4.43 -10.20 -23.61
N ILE A 45 -5.09 -10.02 -22.45
CA ILE A 45 -4.40 -9.63 -21.22
C ILE A 45 -3.44 -10.70 -20.74
N TYR A 46 -3.82 -11.97 -20.79
CA TYR A 46 -2.96 -13.07 -20.43
C TYR A 46 -1.67 -13.09 -21.28
N LYS A 47 -1.82 -13.04 -22.61
CA LYS A 47 -0.71 -13.02 -23.53
C LYS A 47 0.21 -11.82 -23.33
N LYS A 48 -0.35 -10.63 -23.12
CA LYS A 48 0.43 -9.42 -22.92
C LYS A 48 1.24 -9.52 -21.62
N ILE A 49 0.60 -9.84 -20.51
CA ILE A 49 1.24 -9.96 -19.19
C ILE A 49 2.37 -11.00 -19.23
N THR A 50 2.09 -12.21 -19.70
CA THR A 50 3.09 -13.30 -19.73
C THR A 50 4.22 -13.02 -20.71
N THR A 51 3.99 -12.22 -21.76
CA THR A 51 5.06 -11.80 -22.69
C THR A 51 6.01 -10.79 -22.04
N TYR A 52 5.47 -9.75 -21.37
CA TYR A 52 6.30 -8.71 -20.76
C TYR A 52 7.00 -9.18 -19.49
N ALA A 53 6.29 -9.91 -18.62
CA ALA A 53 6.77 -10.24 -17.28
C ALA A 53 7.48 -11.58 -17.16
N LYS A 54 7.63 -12.37 -18.23
CA LYS A 54 8.24 -13.72 -18.21
C LYS A 54 9.60 -13.80 -17.52
N ASP A 55 10.42 -12.77 -17.65
CA ASP A 55 11.78 -12.74 -17.10
C ASP A 55 11.89 -11.90 -15.80
N LEU A 56 10.79 -11.33 -15.30
CA LEU A 56 10.80 -10.40 -14.17
C LEU A 56 11.38 -11.03 -12.90
N VAL A 57 10.92 -12.22 -12.54
CA VAL A 57 11.37 -12.94 -11.34
C VAL A 57 12.83 -13.31 -11.46
N LYS A 58 13.21 -13.92 -12.58
CA LYS A 58 14.60 -14.31 -12.86
C LYS A 58 15.56 -13.12 -12.76
N VAL A 59 15.22 -12.00 -13.41
CA VAL A 59 16.05 -10.79 -13.39
C VAL A 59 16.12 -10.22 -11.98
N GLY A 60 15.02 -10.20 -11.23
CA GLY A 60 15.02 -9.75 -9.82
C GLY A 60 15.94 -10.59 -8.94
N ASP A 61 15.92 -11.90 -9.09
CA ASP A 61 16.79 -12.83 -8.32
C ASP A 61 18.26 -12.71 -8.71
N GLU A 62 18.57 -12.54 -10.00
CA GLU A 62 19.92 -12.29 -10.49
C GLU A 62 20.49 -10.97 -9.95
N ILE A 63 19.69 -9.91 -9.90
CA ILE A 63 20.06 -8.61 -9.34
C ILE A 63 20.32 -8.73 -7.84
N ALA A 64 19.43 -9.41 -7.11
CA ALA A 64 19.60 -9.65 -5.68
C ALA A 64 20.94 -10.37 -5.41
N LYS A 65 21.23 -11.42 -6.18
CA LYS A 65 22.51 -12.18 -6.07
C LYS A 65 23.73 -11.34 -6.43
N GLN A 66 23.65 -10.53 -7.48
CA GLN A 66 24.77 -9.70 -7.95
C GLN A 66 25.14 -8.62 -6.97
N PHE A 67 24.15 -7.90 -6.43
CA PHE A 67 24.39 -6.78 -5.52
C PHE A 67 24.44 -7.18 -4.05
N GLY A 68 24.06 -8.42 -3.71
CA GLY A 68 23.93 -8.87 -2.33
C GLY A 68 22.79 -8.18 -1.56
N ILE A 69 21.84 -7.58 -2.27
CA ILE A 69 20.68 -6.86 -1.70
C ILE A 69 19.44 -7.73 -1.89
N PRO A 70 18.72 -8.08 -0.82
CA PRO A 70 17.49 -8.85 -0.96
C PRO A 70 16.45 -8.09 -1.81
N VAL A 71 15.88 -8.78 -2.82
CA VAL A 71 14.69 -8.34 -3.55
C VAL A 71 13.54 -9.23 -3.11
N VAL A 72 12.74 -8.73 -2.18
CA VAL A 72 11.76 -9.54 -1.42
C VAL A 72 10.59 -9.97 -2.28
N ASN A 73 10.01 -9.02 -3.03
CA ASN A 73 8.87 -9.29 -3.91
C ASN A 73 9.18 -8.92 -5.36
N LYS A 74 8.54 -9.63 -6.28
CA LYS A 74 8.39 -9.26 -7.69
C LYS A 74 6.90 -9.19 -7.95
N ARG A 75 6.43 -8.06 -8.49
CA ARG A 75 4.99 -7.78 -8.64
C ARG A 75 4.68 -7.26 -10.03
N ILE A 76 3.40 -7.34 -10.39
CA ILE A 76 2.86 -6.70 -11.58
C ILE A 76 1.76 -5.74 -11.14
N SER A 77 1.66 -4.58 -11.78
CA SER A 77 0.51 -3.70 -11.71
C SER A 77 -0.03 -3.46 -13.12
N VAL A 78 -1.35 -3.51 -13.28
CA VAL A 78 -1.97 -3.31 -14.59
C VAL A 78 -2.92 -2.13 -14.59
N THR A 79 -3.29 -1.64 -15.77
CA THR A 79 -4.35 -0.64 -15.94
C THR A 79 -5.59 -1.05 -15.13
N PRO A 80 -6.26 -0.13 -14.41
CA PRO A 80 -7.50 -0.46 -13.72
C PRO A 80 -8.48 -1.21 -14.62
N ILE A 81 -8.84 -2.42 -14.21
CA ILE A 81 -9.67 -3.31 -15.03
C ILE A 81 -11.02 -2.68 -15.39
N ALA A 82 -11.59 -1.86 -14.49
CA ALA A 82 -12.81 -1.12 -14.80
C ALA A 82 -12.66 -0.20 -16.02
N ILE A 83 -11.43 0.25 -16.34
CA ILE A 83 -11.14 1.06 -17.53
C ILE A 83 -10.85 0.14 -18.73
N ALA A 84 -9.94 -0.79 -18.59
CA ALA A 84 -9.52 -1.67 -19.69
C ALA A 84 -10.65 -2.54 -20.22
N ALA A 85 -11.54 -3.04 -19.33
CA ALA A 85 -12.68 -3.89 -19.67
C ALA A 85 -13.99 -3.12 -19.92
N ALA A 86 -13.97 -1.78 -20.01
CA ALA A 86 -15.20 -0.98 -20.12
C ALA A 86 -16.06 -1.30 -21.35
N GLY A 87 -15.48 -1.86 -22.41
CA GLY A 87 -16.15 -2.29 -23.62
C GLY A 87 -16.67 -3.74 -23.60
N CYS A 88 -16.30 -4.53 -22.59
CA CYS A 88 -16.69 -5.94 -22.50
C CYS A 88 -18.19 -6.09 -22.22
N LYS A 89 -18.83 -7.00 -22.92
CA LYS A 89 -20.26 -7.34 -22.74
C LYS A 89 -20.41 -8.45 -21.71
N THR A 90 -20.37 -8.11 -20.44
CA THR A 90 -20.49 -9.05 -19.32
C THR A 90 -21.09 -8.36 -18.11
N ASP A 91 -21.61 -9.11 -17.16
CA ASP A 91 -22.11 -8.65 -15.85
C ASP A 91 -21.19 -8.98 -14.68
N SER A 92 -20.04 -9.68 -14.94
CA SER A 92 -19.06 -10.05 -13.93
C SER A 92 -17.63 -10.02 -14.50
N TYR A 93 -16.69 -9.54 -13.70
CA TYR A 93 -15.24 -9.54 -14.02
C TYR A 93 -14.45 -10.61 -13.26
N VAL A 94 -15.11 -11.57 -12.64
CA VAL A 94 -14.42 -12.68 -11.92
C VAL A 94 -13.53 -13.50 -12.88
N SER A 95 -13.94 -13.70 -14.15
CA SER A 95 -13.12 -14.39 -15.16
C SER A 95 -11.83 -13.63 -15.45
N ILE A 96 -11.87 -12.29 -15.44
CA ILE A 96 -10.68 -11.45 -15.60
C ILE A 96 -9.76 -11.62 -14.40
N ALA A 97 -10.29 -11.59 -13.16
CA ALA A 97 -9.49 -11.83 -11.96
C ALA A 97 -8.78 -13.19 -12.01
N LYS A 98 -9.47 -14.25 -12.39
CA LYS A 98 -8.87 -15.59 -12.58
C LYS A 98 -7.77 -15.59 -13.66
N THR A 99 -7.94 -14.81 -14.72
CA THR A 99 -6.93 -14.67 -15.78
C THR A 99 -5.70 -13.93 -15.30
N LEU A 100 -5.87 -12.86 -14.51
CA LEU A 100 -4.78 -12.14 -13.87
C LEU A 100 -4.00 -13.05 -12.90
N ASP A 101 -4.73 -13.83 -12.09
CA ASP A 101 -4.12 -14.77 -11.14
C ASP A 101 -3.28 -15.84 -11.84
N ARG A 102 -3.82 -16.45 -12.90
CA ARG A 102 -3.12 -17.43 -13.74
C ARG A 102 -1.87 -16.83 -14.40
N ALA A 103 -1.98 -15.61 -14.92
CA ALA A 103 -0.82 -14.93 -15.53
C ALA A 103 0.27 -14.61 -14.48
N ALA A 104 -0.13 -14.18 -13.27
CA ALA A 104 0.78 -13.94 -12.17
C ALA A 104 1.47 -15.24 -11.70
N GLU A 105 0.74 -16.33 -11.66
CA GLU A 105 1.28 -17.65 -11.33
C GLU A 105 2.30 -18.12 -12.35
N GLU A 106 1.99 -18.02 -13.65
CA GLU A 106 2.93 -18.39 -14.73
C GLU A 106 4.21 -17.56 -14.70
N CYS A 107 4.10 -16.25 -14.44
CA CYS A 107 5.26 -15.38 -14.29
C CYS A 107 6.02 -15.60 -12.97
N GLY A 108 5.47 -16.34 -12.02
CA GLY A 108 6.05 -16.61 -10.70
C GLY A 108 6.07 -15.40 -9.76
N VAL A 109 5.26 -14.34 -10.04
CA VAL A 109 5.23 -13.13 -9.21
C VAL A 109 4.41 -13.33 -7.95
N ASN A 110 4.70 -12.54 -6.92
CA ASN A 110 4.04 -12.62 -5.63
C ASN A 110 2.61 -12.08 -5.68
N PHE A 111 2.42 -10.92 -6.35
CA PHE A 111 1.13 -10.24 -6.45
C PHE A 111 0.95 -9.58 -7.81
N ILE A 112 -0.32 -9.43 -8.21
CA ILE A 112 -0.74 -8.62 -9.35
C ILE A 112 -1.86 -7.68 -8.91
N GLY A 113 -1.61 -6.37 -9.06
CA GLY A 113 -2.59 -5.30 -8.78
C GLY A 113 -3.23 -4.78 -10.05
N GLY A 114 -4.33 -4.03 -9.89
CA GLY A 114 -5.07 -3.42 -10.99
C GLY A 114 -6.49 -3.98 -11.17
N PHE A 115 -6.93 -4.93 -10.35
CA PHE A 115 -8.36 -5.24 -10.27
C PHE A 115 -9.09 -4.10 -9.54
N SER A 116 -9.15 -2.94 -10.21
CA SER A 116 -9.40 -1.64 -9.58
C SER A 116 -10.41 -0.79 -10.33
N ALA A 117 -11.07 0.13 -9.58
CA ALA A 117 -11.98 1.14 -10.11
C ALA A 117 -11.66 2.54 -9.55
N LEU A 118 -11.79 3.57 -10.37
CA LEU A 118 -11.55 4.97 -10.02
C LEU A 118 -12.87 5.73 -10.03
N VAL A 119 -13.55 5.79 -8.87
CA VAL A 119 -14.94 6.26 -8.76
C VAL A 119 -15.10 7.55 -7.95
N GLN A 120 -14.01 8.31 -7.78
CA GLN A 120 -13.97 9.52 -6.97
C GLN A 120 -14.99 10.60 -7.36
N LYS A 121 -15.54 10.54 -8.57
CA LYS A 121 -16.54 11.51 -9.05
C LYS A 121 -17.87 10.89 -9.44
N GLY A 122 -17.90 9.60 -9.70
CA GLY A 122 -19.07 8.85 -10.08
C GLY A 122 -18.68 7.45 -10.56
N CYS A 123 -19.66 6.57 -10.76
CA CYS A 123 -19.45 5.20 -11.19
C CYS A 123 -20.02 5.00 -12.60
N THR A 124 -19.21 4.47 -13.50
CA THR A 124 -19.65 3.94 -14.79
C THR A 124 -20.31 2.57 -14.61
N PRO A 125 -20.99 2.03 -15.63
CA PRO A 125 -21.47 0.62 -15.58
C PRO A 125 -20.33 -0.37 -15.30
N SER A 126 -19.16 -0.19 -15.94
CA SER A 126 -17.98 -1.04 -15.75
C SER A 126 -17.44 -0.99 -14.32
N ASP A 127 -17.37 0.19 -13.71
CA ASP A 127 -16.96 0.33 -12.30
C ASP A 127 -17.90 -0.46 -11.37
N LYS A 128 -19.21 -0.42 -11.63
CA LYS A 128 -20.19 -1.17 -10.83
C LYS A 128 -20.01 -2.67 -10.97
N ILE A 129 -19.74 -3.16 -12.19
CA ILE A 129 -19.45 -4.58 -12.44
C ILE A 129 -18.22 -5.00 -11.68
N LEU A 130 -17.14 -4.21 -11.78
CA LEU A 130 -15.88 -4.51 -11.07
C LEU A 130 -16.09 -4.55 -9.55
N ILE A 131 -16.67 -3.50 -8.97
CA ILE A 131 -16.87 -3.40 -7.51
C ILE A 131 -17.71 -4.57 -6.99
N ASN A 132 -18.79 -4.94 -7.70
CA ASN A 132 -19.61 -6.09 -7.33
C ASN A 132 -18.91 -7.44 -7.52
N SER A 133 -17.89 -7.51 -8.37
CA SER A 133 -17.09 -8.73 -8.58
C SER A 133 -15.98 -8.91 -7.54
N ILE A 134 -15.64 -7.88 -6.73
CA ILE A 134 -14.52 -7.93 -5.77
C ILE A 134 -14.65 -9.08 -4.77
N PRO A 135 -15.80 -9.29 -4.09
CA PRO A 135 -15.87 -10.32 -3.06
C PRO A 135 -15.54 -11.72 -3.59
N GLU A 136 -16.17 -12.12 -4.70
CA GLU A 136 -15.89 -13.41 -5.32
C GLU A 136 -14.47 -13.47 -5.89
N ALA A 137 -14.00 -12.42 -6.57
CA ALA A 137 -12.65 -12.37 -7.11
C ALA A 137 -11.59 -12.58 -6.02
N MET A 138 -11.71 -11.90 -4.86
CA MET A 138 -10.77 -12.06 -3.75
C MET A 138 -10.84 -13.43 -3.09
N ALA A 139 -12.00 -14.10 -3.12
CA ALA A 139 -12.17 -15.45 -2.58
C ALA A 139 -11.57 -16.54 -3.46
N VAL A 140 -11.61 -16.38 -4.81
CA VAL A 140 -11.21 -17.41 -5.77
C VAL A 140 -9.80 -17.21 -6.36
N THR A 141 -9.10 -16.14 -5.99
CA THR A 141 -7.73 -15.83 -6.45
C THR A 141 -6.77 -15.72 -5.28
N GLU A 142 -5.51 -16.02 -5.53
CA GLU A 142 -4.46 -15.97 -4.51
C GLU A 142 -3.61 -14.69 -4.59
N ARG A 143 -3.21 -14.29 -5.80
CA ARG A 143 -2.24 -13.21 -6.05
C ARG A 143 -2.87 -11.89 -6.45
N VAL A 144 -4.15 -11.88 -6.83
CA VAL A 144 -4.84 -10.66 -7.29
C VAL A 144 -5.12 -9.74 -6.13
N CYS A 145 -4.73 -8.46 -6.30
CA CYS A 145 -5.06 -7.37 -5.38
C CYS A 145 -6.01 -6.38 -6.03
N SER A 146 -6.89 -5.80 -5.22
CA SER A 146 -7.94 -4.89 -5.66
C SER A 146 -7.87 -3.56 -4.95
N SER A 147 -8.31 -2.49 -5.62
CA SER A 147 -8.51 -1.20 -4.98
C SER A 147 -9.65 -0.40 -5.62
N VAL A 148 -10.24 0.47 -4.79
CA VAL A 148 -11.26 1.42 -5.25
C VAL A 148 -10.90 2.81 -4.75
N ASN A 149 -10.69 3.77 -5.67
CA ASN A 149 -10.44 5.16 -5.31
C ASN A 149 -11.76 5.94 -5.21
N VAL A 150 -12.18 6.28 -3.99
CA VAL A 150 -13.50 6.85 -3.70
C VAL A 150 -13.49 8.37 -3.56
N GLY A 151 -12.31 9.00 -3.55
CA GLY A 151 -12.20 10.44 -3.34
C GLY A 151 -10.88 11.01 -3.86
N THR A 152 -10.87 12.32 -4.08
CA THR A 152 -9.64 13.09 -4.32
C THR A 152 -9.81 14.52 -3.81
N SER A 153 -8.70 15.18 -3.49
CA SER A 153 -8.69 16.61 -3.15
C SER A 153 -9.27 17.48 -4.26
N ARG A 154 -9.17 17.04 -5.51
CA ARG A 154 -9.68 17.76 -6.69
C ARG A 154 -11.18 17.56 -6.91
N ASN A 155 -11.71 16.39 -6.58
CA ASN A 155 -13.08 15.99 -6.93
C ASN A 155 -14.02 15.88 -5.74
N GLY A 156 -13.51 15.85 -4.50
CA GLY A 156 -14.29 15.56 -3.30
C GLY A 156 -14.45 14.07 -3.05
N LEU A 157 -15.47 13.67 -2.31
CA LEU A 157 -15.74 12.28 -1.94
C LEU A 157 -17.03 11.77 -2.60
N ASN A 158 -17.01 10.50 -3.00
CA ASN A 158 -18.17 9.75 -3.47
C ASN A 158 -18.73 8.90 -2.32
N MET A 159 -19.69 9.45 -1.58
CA MET A 159 -20.27 8.80 -0.41
C MET A 159 -21.09 7.54 -0.77
N ASP A 160 -21.63 7.47 -1.99
CA ASP A 160 -22.32 6.26 -2.48
C ASP A 160 -21.31 5.11 -2.67
N ALA A 161 -20.15 5.41 -3.22
CA ALA A 161 -19.06 4.43 -3.35
C ALA A 161 -18.50 4.03 -1.97
N ILE A 162 -18.30 4.98 -1.06
CA ILE A 162 -17.85 4.71 0.32
C ILE A 162 -18.84 3.76 1.01
N LYS A 163 -20.13 4.05 0.93
CA LYS A 163 -21.18 3.17 1.47
C LYS A 163 -21.07 1.76 0.88
N LYS A 164 -20.96 1.66 -0.46
CA LYS A 164 -20.86 0.37 -1.15
C LYS A 164 -19.60 -0.38 -0.74
N MET A 165 -18.48 0.29 -0.53
CA MET A 165 -17.24 -0.38 -0.12
C MET A 165 -17.32 -1.01 1.27
N GLY A 166 -18.05 -0.41 2.22
CA GLY A 166 -18.29 -1.09 3.51
C GLY A 166 -19.07 -2.39 3.37
N GLU A 167 -20.05 -2.45 2.46
CA GLU A 167 -20.78 -3.67 2.12
C GLU A 167 -19.85 -4.71 1.48
N ILE A 168 -19.05 -4.29 0.49
CA ILE A 168 -18.08 -5.14 -0.24
C ILE A 168 -17.03 -5.73 0.72
N ILE A 169 -16.47 -4.94 1.63
CA ILE A 169 -15.49 -5.43 2.61
C ILE A 169 -16.13 -6.48 3.52
N LYS A 170 -17.36 -6.23 3.99
CA LYS A 170 -18.08 -7.18 4.83
C LYS A 170 -18.36 -8.50 4.10
N GLU A 171 -18.81 -8.43 2.85
CA GLU A 171 -19.04 -9.59 2.00
C GLU A 171 -17.74 -10.35 1.69
N THR A 172 -16.66 -9.62 1.39
CA THR A 172 -15.33 -10.22 1.16
C THR A 172 -14.84 -10.97 2.41
N ALA A 173 -15.01 -10.39 3.60
CA ALA A 173 -14.65 -11.04 4.84
C ALA A 173 -15.44 -12.34 5.05
N GLU A 174 -16.76 -12.33 4.80
CA GLU A 174 -17.59 -13.51 4.94
C GLU A 174 -17.21 -14.62 3.96
N LEU A 175 -16.92 -14.28 2.69
CA LEU A 175 -16.51 -15.25 1.66
C LEU A 175 -15.10 -15.82 1.89
N THR A 176 -14.28 -15.14 2.70
CA THR A 176 -12.89 -15.57 2.97
C THR A 176 -12.62 -15.91 4.44
N LYS A 177 -13.67 -16.09 5.23
CA LYS A 177 -13.58 -16.37 6.68
C LYS A 177 -12.76 -17.61 7.02
N ASP A 178 -12.83 -18.65 6.18
CA ASP A 178 -12.07 -19.88 6.37
C ASP A 178 -10.55 -19.72 6.06
N LYS A 179 -10.14 -18.53 5.61
CA LYS A 179 -8.75 -18.11 5.37
C LYS A 179 -8.43 -16.83 6.16
N ASP A 180 -8.92 -16.72 7.40
CA ASP A 180 -8.71 -15.57 8.29
C ASP A 180 -9.06 -14.21 7.64
N CYS A 181 -10.08 -14.17 6.79
CA CYS A 181 -10.54 -13.00 6.05
C CYS A 181 -9.45 -12.35 5.16
N LEU A 182 -8.48 -13.15 4.69
CA LEU A 182 -7.32 -12.69 3.90
C LEU A 182 -7.72 -11.95 2.60
N GLY A 183 -8.93 -12.18 2.08
CA GLY A 183 -9.46 -11.42 0.94
C GLY A 183 -9.49 -9.92 1.22
N CYS A 184 -9.80 -9.50 2.45
CA CYS A 184 -9.79 -8.10 2.86
C CYS A 184 -8.38 -7.50 2.93
N ALA A 185 -7.35 -8.30 3.25
CA ALA A 185 -5.95 -7.86 3.22
C ALA A 185 -5.44 -7.54 1.80
N LYS A 186 -6.12 -8.06 0.76
CA LYS A 186 -5.84 -7.79 -0.65
C LYS A 186 -6.70 -6.66 -1.24
N LEU A 187 -7.57 -6.03 -0.45
CA LEU A 187 -8.49 -4.97 -0.86
C LEU A 187 -8.19 -3.66 -0.16
N VAL A 188 -8.03 -2.59 -0.93
CA VAL A 188 -7.73 -1.25 -0.40
C VAL A 188 -8.73 -0.22 -0.93
N VAL A 189 -9.25 0.63 -0.06
CA VAL A 189 -10.05 1.79 -0.45
C VAL A 189 -9.20 3.04 -0.33
N PHE A 190 -9.03 3.77 -1.44
CA PHE A 190 -8.16 4.94 -1.52
C PHE A 190 -8.93 6.25 -1.60
N CYS A 191 -8.29 7.32 -1.09
CA CYS A 191 -8.48 8.69 -1.52
C CYS A 191 -7.14 9.24 -2.03
N ASN A 192 -7.15 9.96 -3.16
CA ASN A 192 -5.94 10.42 -3.85
C ASN A 192 -4.97 9.27 -4.20
N ALA A 193 -5.47 8.16 -4.72
CA ALA A 193 -4.63 7.06 -5.16
C ALA A 193 -3.56 7.53 -6.16
N VAL A 194 -2.32 7.10 -5.97
CA VAL A 194 -1.23 7.35 -6.91
C VAL A 194 -1.20 6.26 -7.99
N GLU A 195 -0.80 6.65 -9.18
CA GLU A 195 -0.90 5.81 -10.39
C GLU A 195 0.36 4.97 -10.66
N ASP A 196 1.44 5.23 -9.93
CA ASP A 196 2.77 4.64 -10.08
C ASP A 196 3.23 3.82 -8.85
N ASN A 197 2.32 3.53 -7.93
CA ASN A 197 2.62 2.81 -6.67
C ASN A 197 3.12 1.38 -6.93
N PRO A 198 4.38 1.04 -6.58
CA PRO A 198 4.88 -0.32 -6.75
C PRO A 198 4.64 -1.24 -5.56
N PHE A 199 4.14 -0.71 -4.44
CA PHE A 199 4.44 -1.24 -3.12
C PHE A 199 3.25 -1.91 -2.45
N MET A 200 2.12 -1.23 -2.44
CA MET A 200 0.98 -1.64 -1.64
C MET A 200 0.07 -2.62 -2.37
N ALA A 201 -0.65 -3.47 -1.64
CA ALA A 201 -1.82 -4.14 -2.16
C ALA A 201 -2.78 -3.08 -2.74
N GLY A 202 -3.37 -3.35 -3.89
CA GLY A 202 -4.23 -2.40 -4.59
C GLY A 202 -3.50 -1.39 -5.48
N ALA A 203 -2.19 -1.51 -5.66
CA ALA A 203 -1.45 -0.80 -6.71
C ALA A 203 -2.06 -1.04 -8.09
N PHE A 204 -2.00 -0.05 -8.96
CA PHE A 204 -2.41 -0.15 -10.36
C PHE A 204 -1.49 0.68 -11.25
N HIS A 205 -1.53 0.42 -12.54
CA HIS A 205 -0.78 1.15 -13.55
C HIS A 205 -1.66 2.24 -14.16
N GLY A 206 -1.28 3.49 -14.02
CA GLY A 206 -2.06 4.64 -14.48
C GLY A 206 -2.21 4.70 -15.99
N VAL A 207 -3.31 5.29 -16.45
CA VAL A 207 -3.58 5.44 -17.90
C VAL A 207 -2.66 6.44 -18.59
N GLY A 208 -1.99 7.29 -17.83
CA GLY A 208 -0.99 8.25 -18.31
C GLY A 208 0.44 7.73 -18.36
N GLU A 209 0.67 6.52 -17.86
CA GLU A 209 1.96 5.87 -17.79
C GLU A 209 2.38 5.26 -19.15
N ALA A 210 3.66 4.87 -19.27
CA ALA A 210 4.17 4.16 -20.44
C ALA A 210 3.49 2.79 -20.60
N ASP A 211 3.56 2.19 -21.80
CA ASP A 211 2.97 0.87 -22.07
C ASP A 211 3.49 -0.22 -21.13
N CYS A 212 4.79 -0.14 -20.79
CA CYS A 212 5.40 -0.97 -19.76
C CYS A 212 6.48 -0.17 -19.02
N VAL A 213 6.60 -0.32 -17.69
CA VAL A 213 7.54 0.41 -16.86
C VAL A 213 8.00 -0.42 -15.67
N ILE A 214 9.24 -0.19 -15.19
CA ILE A 214 9.72 -0.76 -13.93
C ILE A 214 9.69 0.32 -12.84
N ASN A 215 8.95 0.05 -11.78
CA ASN A 215 8.92 0.81 -10.53
C ASN A 215 9.53 -0.04 -9.40
N VAL A 216 10.28 0.59 -8.51
CA VAL A 216 10.97 -0.12 -7.43
C VAL A 216 10.61 0.48 -6.08
N GLY A 217 10.22 -0.36 -5.15
CA GLY A 217 10.01 0.00 -3.76
C GLY A 217 11.21 -0.42 -2.90
N VAL A 218 11.78 0.51 -2.16
CA VAL A 218 12.85 0.25 -1.19
C VAL A 218 12.39 0.55 0.22
N SER A 219 12.88 -0.23 1.17
CA SER A 219 12.53 -0.11 2.57
C SER A 219 13.74 -0.25 3.48
N GLY A 220 13.63 0.25 4.70
CA GLY A 220 14.70 0.16 5.68
C GLY A 220 14.38 0.85 6.99
N PRO A 221 13.25 0.52 7.67
CA PRO A 221 13.00 1.01 9.03
C PRO A 221 14.15 0.66 9.98
N GLY A 222 14.69 -0.56 9.89
CA GLY A 222 15.84 -1.00 10.67
C GLY A 222 17.10 -0.17 10.43
N VAL A 223 17.31 0.31 9.21
CA VAL A 223 18.45 1.20 8.88
C VAL A 223 18.31 2.55 9.57
N VAL A 224 17.09 3.12 9.51
CA VAL A 224 16.78 4.40 10.18
C VAL A 224 16.87 4.25 11.69
N LYS A 225 16.27 3.20 12.27
CA LYS A 225 16.39 2.89 13.70
C LYS A 225 17.84 2.87 14.14
N ARG A 226 18.67 2.08 13.47
CA ARG A 226 20.09 1.95 13.82
C ARG A 226 20.85 3.28 13.76
N ALA A 227 20.57 4.08 12.73
CA ALA A 227 21.20 5.41 12.62
C ALA A 227 20.79 6.34 13.77
N LEU A 228 19.51 6.26 14.22
CA LEU A 228 19.03 7.04 15.37
C LEU A 228 19.63 6.59 16.69
N MET A 229 19.91 5.30 16.88
CA MET A 229 20.60 4.80 18.08
C MET A 229 21.97 5.46 18.29
N GLU A 230 22.64 5.88 17.22
CA GLU A 230 23.96 6.55 17.29
C GLU A 230 23.85 8.02 17.75
N VAL A 231 22.64 8.61 17.73
CA VAL A 231 22.38 10.02 18.04
C VAL A 231 21.31 10.22 19.12
N ARG A 232 21.10 9.23 19.99
CA ARG A 232 20.05 9.25 21.04
C ARG A 232 20.10 10.49 21.96
N ASP A 233 21.30 10.97 22.24
CA ASP A 233 21.53 12.14 23.10
C ASP A 233 21.49 13.48 22.31
N GLY A 234 21.24 13.40 20.99
CA GLY A 234 21.15 14.55 20.11
C GLY A 234 19.81 15.27 20.21
N ASP A 235 19.77 16.51 19.76
CA ASP A 235 18.54 17.28 19.62
C ASP A 235 17.76 16.87 18.34
N PHE A 236 16.58 17.47 18.16
CA PHE A 236 15.75 17.18 16.97
C PHE A 236 16.41 17.61 15.65
N GLU A 237 17.31 18.59 15.64
CA GLU A 237 18.04 18.98 14.44
C GLU A 237 18.96 17.86 13.99
N MET A 238 19.74 17.30 14.92
CA MET A 238 20.61 16.16 14.67
C MET A 238 19.82 14.92 14.22
N LEU A 239 18.69 14.65 14.87
CA LEU A 239 17.78 13.55 14.52
C LEU A 239 17.26 13.70 13.08
N CYS A 240 16.75 14.88 12.71
CA CYS A 240 16.24 15.18 11.36
C CYS A 240 17.33 14.99 10.29
N GLU A 241 18.53 15.51 10.52
CA GLU A 241 19.65 15.36 9.60
C GLU A 241 20.07 13.90 9.45
N THR A 242 20.02 13.12 10.53
CA THR A 242 20.35 11.68 10.50
C THR A 242 19.34 10.90 9.68
N VAL A 243 18.04 11.12 9.89
CA VAL A 243 16.97 10.48 9.09
C VAL A 243 17.12 10.84 7.61
N LYS A 244 17.31 12.12 7.31
CA LYS A 244 17.44 12.62 5.92
C LYS A 244 18.64 11.99 5.21
N LYS A 245 19.82 11.94 5.85
CA LYS A 245 21.03 11.33 5.29
C LYS A 245 20.85 9.83 5.07
N THR A 246 20.20 9.14 6.00
CA THR A 246 19.91 7.70 5.89
C THR A 246 18.95 7.41 4.75
N ALA A 247 17.85 8.17 4.64
CA ALA A 247 16.90 8.07 3.56
C ALA A 247 17.55 8.32 2.17
N PHE A 248 18.45 9.30 2.09
CA PHE A 248 19.25 9.53 0.88
C PHE A 248 20.01 8.27 0.45
N LYS A 249 20.69 7.60 1.37
CA LYS A 249 21.50 6.40 1.08
C LYS A 249 20.61 5.22 0.63
N ILE A 250 19.51 4.98 1.34
CA ILE A 250 18.53 3.94 0.98
C ILE A 250 18.01 4.16 -0.44
N THR A 251 17.62 5.38 -0.79
CA THR A 251 17.11 5.74 -2.13
C THR A 251 18.15 5.49 -3.23
N ARG A 252 19.42 5.82 -2.96
CA ARG A 252 20.50 5.57 -3.94
C ARG A 252 20.70 4.09 -4.23
N VAL A 253 20.57 3.24 -3.23
CA VAL A 253 20.58 1.77 -3.41
C VAL A 253 19.42 1.32 -4.29
N GLY A 254 18.22 1.80 -4.01
CA GLY A 254 17.04 1.50 -4.84
C GLY A 254 17.19 1.93 -6.29
N GLN A 255 17.79 3.09 -6.53
CA GLN A 255 18.01 3.59 -7.90
C GLN A 255 18.93 2.67 -8.71
N ILE A 256 20.00 2.15 -8.10
CA ILE A 256 20.91 1.22 -8.77
C ILE A 256 20.16 -0.04 -9.19
N VAL A 257 19.38 -0.61 -8.29
CA VAL A 257 18.57 -1.81 -8.58
C VAL A 257 17.52 -1.54 -9.67
N ALA A 258 16.82 -0.40 -9.58
CA ALA A 258 15.79 -0.02 -10.53
C ALA A 258 16.33 0.17 -11.96
N GLN A 259 17.45 0.88 -12.10
CA GLN A 259 18.10 1.10 -13.39
C GLN A 259 18.61 -0.21 -14.00
N GLU A 260 19.18 -1.10 -13.18
CA GLU A 260 19.66 -2.39 -13.67
C GLU A 260 18.50 -3.32 -14.06
N ALA A 261 17.39 -3.33 -13.31
CA ALA A 261 16.19 -4.09 -13.66
C ALA A 261 15.59 -3.59 -14.99
N ALA A 262 15.41 -2.29 -15.15
CA ALA A 262 14.90 -1.67 -16.36
C ALA A 262 15.78 -2.01 -17.57
N ARG A 263 17.11 -1.91 -17.40
CA ARG A 263 18.07 -2.24 -18.46
C ARG A 263 18.01 -3.70 -18.89
N ARG A 264 17.95 -4.66 -17.93
CA ARG A 264 17.90 -6.10 -18.27
C ARG A 264 16.59 -6.52 -18.89
N LEU A 265 15.49 -5.95 -18.42
CA LEU A 265 14.15 -6.22 -18.94
C LEU A 265 13.84 -5.44 -20.23
N ASN A 266 14.72 -4.51 -20.61
CA ASN A 266 14.55 -3.63 -21.77
C ASN A 266 13.23 -2.84 -21.74
N VAL A 267 12.89 -2.29 -20.56
CA VAL A 267 11.71 -1.42 -20.35
C VAL A 267 12.13 -0.13 -19.67
N PRO A 268 11.39 0.99 -19.84
CA PRO A 268 11.68 2.24 -19.15
C PRO A 268 11.72 2.07 -17.62
N PHE A 269 12.59 2.84 -16.99
CA PHE A 269 12.59 3.04 -15.55
C PHE A 269 11.58 4.15 -15.21
N GLY A 270 10.65 3.87 -14.32
CA GLY A 270 9.63 4.80 -13.83
C GLY A 270 10.09 5.51 -12.57
N ILE A 271 9.71 4.99 -11.39
CA ILE A 271 9.97 5.65 -10.11
C ILE A 271 10.64 4.72 -9.08
N ILE A 272 11.18 5.38 -8.04
CA ILE A 272 11.57 4.76 -6.79
C ILE A 272 10.59 5.22 -5.72
N ASP A 273 9.98 4.27 -5.06
CA ASP A 273 9.20 4.49 -3.86
C ASP A 273 10.09 4.20 -2.65
N LEU A 274 10.46 5.25 -1.92
CA LEU A 274 11.12 5.12 -0.63
C LEU A 274 10.07 5.09 0.47
N SER A 275 9.57 3.92 0.76
CA SER A 275 8.61 3.71 1.84
C SER A 275 9.25 2.92 2.98
N LEU A 276 9.32 3.54 4.15
CA LEU A 276 9.67 2.83 5.37
C LEU A 276 8.50 1.91 5.74
N ALA A 277 8.43 0.76 5.09
CA ALA A 277 7.43 -0.27 5.32
C ALA A 277 8.05 -1.33 6.23
N PRO A 278 7.55 -1.47 7.47
CA PRO A 278 8.08 -2.41 8.43
C PRO A 278 7.82 -3.87 8.03
N THR A 279 8.44 -4.78 8.78
CA THR A 279 8.09 -6.21 8.78
C THR A 279 7.81 -6.65 10.22
N PRO A 280 7.15 -7.81 10.44
CA PRO A 280 6.92 -8.35 11.78
C PRO A 280 8.21 -8.68 12.55
N ALA A 281 9.35 -8.62 11.89
CA ALA A 281 10.64 -8.94 12.48
C ALA A 281 11.12 -7.83 13.41
N VAL A 282 11.51 -8.18 14.63
CA VAL A 282 12.13 -7.28 15.59
C VAL A 282 13.32 -6.55 14.96
N GLY A 283 13.38 -5.24 15.12
CA GLY A 283 14.44 -4.38 14.58
C GLY A 283 14.09 -3.76 13.22
N ASP A 284 12.95 -4.08 12.61
CA ASP A 284 12.47 -3.48 11.35
C ASP A 284 11.06 -2.90 11.55
N SER A 285 10.95 -1.88 12.41
CA SER A 285 9.70 -1.35 12.94
C SER A 285 9.69 0.17 12.98
N ILE A 286 8.58 0.78 12.60
CA ILE A 286 8.32 2.21 12.77
C ILE A 286 8.03 2.54 14.24
N GLY A 287 7.34 1.66 14.95
CA GLY A 287 7.11 1.82 16.39
C GLY A 287 8.43 1.86 17.16
N GLU A 288 9.41 1.02 16.81
CA GLU A 288 10.75 1.08 17.40
C GLU A 288 11.52 2.37 17.04
N ILE A 289 11.31 2.92 15.85
CA ILE A 289 11.85 4.25 15.50
C ILE A 289 11.29 5.32 16.43
N PHE A 290 10.01 5.30 16.75
CA PHE A 290 9.42 6.23 17.70
C PHE A 290 10.04 6.11 19.09
N GLN A 291 10.36 4.89 19.52
CA GLN A 291 11.08 4.67 20.79
C GLN A 291 12.49 5.28 20.75
N GLU A 292 13.22 5.13 19.65
CA GLU A 292 14.53 5.80 19.49
C GLU A 292 14.43 7.34 19.44
N MET A 293 13.27 7.87 19.04
CA MET A 293 12.96 9.30 19.10
C MET A 293 12.56 9.77 20.51
N GLY A 294 12.50 8.88 21.50
CA GLY A 294 12.24 9.19 22.90
C GLY A 294 10.79 8.96 23.37
N LEU A 295 9.96 8.28 22.60
CA LEU A 295 8.63 7.86 23.05
C LEU A 295 8.71 6.50 23.78
N GLU A 296 8.02 6.36 24.90
CA GLU A 296 7.94 5.10 25.62
C GLU A 296 7.22 4.03 24.78
N GLN A 297 6.13 4.42 24.10
CA GLN A 297 5.34 3.51 23.27
C GLN A 297 4.66 4.27 22.12
N ALA A 298 4.47 3.62 20.97
CA ALA A 298 3.63 4.14 19.91
C ALA A 298 2.19 4.37 20.43
N GLY A 299 1.59 5.49 20.06
CA GLY A 299 0.27 5.89 20.61
C GLY A 299 0.37 6.93 21.72
N ALA A 300 1.48 7.03 22.44
CA ALA A 300 1.71 8.08 23.45
C ALA A 300 1.57 9.49 22.87
N PRO A 301 1.27 10.50 23.70
CA PRO A 301 1.34 11.91 23.28
C PRO A 301 2.72 12.20 22.65
N GLY A 302 2.73 12.83 21.46
CA GLY A 302 3.96 13.05 20.67
C GLY A 302 4.10 12.11 19.47
N THR A 303 3.44 10.95 19.40
CA THR A 303 3.58 9.99 18.29
C THR A 303 3.23 10.60 16.93
N THR A 304 2.17 11.38 16.82
CA THR A 304 1.80 12.07 15.57
C THR A 304 2.88 13.08 15.15
N ALA A 305 3.47 13.80 16.10
CA ALA A 305 4.59 14.73 15.82
C ALA A 305 5.84 13.97 15.37
N ALA A 306 6.19 12.87 16.05
CA ALA A 306 7.32 12.03 15.69
C ALA A 306 7.16 11.46 14.27
N LEU A 307 5.95 10.98 13.93
CA LEU A 307 5.66 10.50 12.58
C LEU A 307 5.74 11.62 11.53
N ALA A 308 5.28 12.82 11.83
CA ALA A 308 5.39 13.98 10.92
C ALA A 308 6.86 14.30 10.64
N ILE A 309 7.70 14.34 11.67
CA ILE A 309 9.14 14.57 11.56
C ILE A 309 9.80 13.47 10.71
N LEU A 310 9.50 12.22 11.04
CA LEU A 310 10.05 11.07 10.31
C LEU A 310 9.67 11.12 8.83
N ASN A 311 8.38 11.25 8.53
CA ASN A 311 7.84 11.24 7.16
C ASN A 311 8.43 12.38 6.30
N ASP A 312 8.53 13.60 6.85
CA ASP A 312 9.07 14.76 6.15
C ASP A 312 10.56 14.57 5.82
N ASN A 313 11.37 14.09 6.78
CA ASN A 313 12.80 13.92 6.57
C ASN A 313 13.13 12.72 5.66
N VAL A 314 12.32 11.66 5.69
CA VAL A 314 12.41 10.56 4.71
C VAL A 314 12.18 11.10 3.29
N LYS A 315 11.12 11.86 3.07
CA LYS A 315 10.84 12.47 1.76
C LYS A 315 11.93 13.42 1.30
N LYS A 316 12.42 14.28 2.18
CA LYS A 316 13.56 15.18 1.87
C LYS A 316 14.80 14.42 1.44
N GLY A 317 15.17 13.36 2.16
CA GLY A 317 16.30 12.51 1.82
C GLY A 317 16.13 11.81 0.47
N GLY A 318 14.93 11.29 0.20
CA GLY A 318 14.58 10.66 -1.07
C GLY A 318 14.72 11.61 -2.26
N VAL A 319 14.07 12.76 -2.21
CA VAL A 319 14.11 13.76 -3.30
C VAL A 319 15.53 14.30 -3.55
N MET A 320 16.35 14.42 -2.50
CA MET A 320 17.76 14.79 -2.66
C MET A 320 18.61 13.71 -3.35
N ALA A 321 18.21 12.44 -3.25
CA ALA A 321 18.94 11.31 -3.82
C ALA A 321 18.58 11.04 -5.28
N SER A 322 17.34 11.26 -5.68
CA SER A 322 16.83 10.94 -7.01
C SER A 322 15.69 11.86 -7.41
N SER A 323 15.68 12.26 -8.70
CA SER A 323 14.54 12.94 -9.30
C SER A 323 13.38 11.99 -9.69
N TYR A 324 13.57 10.70 -9.50
CA TYR A 324 12.60 9.66 -9.83
C TYR A 324 11.83 9.16 -8.59
N VAL A 325 11.81 9.91 -7.50
CA VAL A 325 11.03 9.56 -6.31
C VAL A 325 9.54 9.76 -6.59
N GLY A 326 8.76 8.74 -6.33
CA GLY A 326 7.31 8.72 -6.58
C GLY A 326 6.59 7.75 -5.65
N GLY A 327 5.45 7.24 -6.10
CA GLY A 327 4.63 6.29 -5.33
C GLY A 327 4.11 6.88 -4.02
N LEU A 328 4.16 6.09 -2.97
CA LEU A 328 3.70 6.44 -1.62
C LEU A 328 4.81 6.92 -0.69
N SER A 329 6.02 7.12 -1.19
CA SER A 329 7.24 7.46 -0.43
C SER A 329 7.00 8.13 0.91
N GLY A 330 7.60 7.58 1.98
CA GLY A 330 7.47 8.08 3.35
C GLY A 330 7.41 6.97 4.40
N ALA A 331 6.73 7.22 5.52
CA ALA A 331 6.60 6.26 6.60
C ALA A 331 5.22 5.60 6.59
N PHE A 332 5.17 4.26 6.58
CA PHE A 332 3.98 3.42 6.69
C PHE A 332 3.72 3.07 8.15
N ILE A 333 2.47 2.88 8.50
CA ILE A 333 2.06 2.50 9.86
C ILE A 333 1.09 1.31 9.85
N PRO A 334 1.39 0.19 9.14
CA PRO A 334 0.54 -1.00 9.16
C PRO A 334 0.60 -1.63 10.55
N VAL A 335 -0.56 -2.03 11.09
CA VAL A 335 -0.58 -2.59 12.45
C VAL A 335 -0.06 -4.02 12.46
N SER A 336 -0.44 -4.88 11.50
CA SER A 336 -0.03 -6.29 11.53
C SER A 336 1.41 -6.56 11.07
N GLU A 337 2.00 -5.63 10.35
CA GLU A 337 3.32 -5.78 9.73
C GLU A 337 4.44 -5.13 10.56
N ASP A 338 4.13 -4.61 11.76
CA ASP A 338 5.08 -3.87 12.61
C ASP A 338 5.01 -4.39 14.06
N HIS A 339 6.10 -5.03 14.50
CA HIS A 339 6.16 -5.63 15.84
C HIS A 339 5.78 -4.66 16.97
N ALA A 340 6.33 -3.45 16.99
CA ALA A 340 6.06 -2.50 18.06
C ALA A 340 4.67 -1.83 17.94
N MET A 341 4.12 -1.73 16.72
CA MET A 341 2.74 -1.28 16.53
C MET A 341 1.73 -2.35 16.98
N ILE A 342 2.00 -3.63 16.73
CA ILE A 342 1.21 -4.76 17.26
C ILE A 342 1.18 -4.71 18.79
N GLU A 343 2.36 -4.55 19.42
CA GLU A 343 2.47 -4.45 20.87
C GLU A 343 1.68 -3.25 21.41
N ALA A 344 1.85 -2.07 20.80
CA ALA A 344 1.15 -0.85 21.20
C ALA A 344 -0.37 -0.99 21.11
N ALA A 345 -0.87 -1.62 20.05
CA ALA A 345 -2.30 -1.89 19.87
C ALA A 345 -2.81 -2.93 20.91
N THR A 346 -2.03 -3.96 21.19
CA THR A 346 -2.36 -4.97 22.19
C THR A 346 -2.44 -4.39 23.60
N LEU A 347 -1.53 -3.46 23.94
CA LEU A 347 -1.54 -2.74 25.21
C LEU A 347 -2.64 -1.65 25.31
N GLY A 348 -3.33 -1.36 24.21
CA GLY A 348 -4.32 -0.28 24.14
C GLY A 348 -3.71 1.13 24.14
N ALA A 349 -2.40 1.26 23.97
CA ALA A 349 -1.71 2.53 23.79
C ALA A 349 -2.01 3.14 22.41
N LEU A 350 -2.16 2.29 21.40
CA LEU A 350 -2.50 2.66 20.03
C LEU A 350 -3.95 2.27 19.73
N THR A 351 -4.83 3.26 19.62
CA THR A 351 -6.24 3.09 19.28
C THR A 351 -6.51 3.42 17.81
N LEU A 352 -7.69 3.05 17.30
CA LEU A 352 -8.09 3.36 15.92
C LEU A 352 -8.11 4.88 15.69
N GLU A 353 -8.69 5.64 16.63
CA GLU A 353 -8.76 7.10 16.56
C GLU A 353 -7.36 7.75 16.61
N LYS A 354 -6.42 7.14 17.35
CA LYS A 354 -5.04 7.59 17.34
C LYS A 354 -4.35 7.32 16.01
N LEU A 355 -4.62 6.17 15.41
CA LEU A 355 -4.14 5.85 14.05
C LEU A 355 -4.72 6.84 13.03
N GLU A 356 -6.03 7.13 13.05
CA GLU A 356 -6.64 8.14 12.18
C GLU A 356 -5.94 9.51 12.30
N ALA A 357 -5.65 9.97 13.54
CA ALA A 357 -4.87 11.19 13.73
C ALA A 357 -3.45 11.09 13.13
N MET A 358 -2.81 9.94 13.22
CA MET A 358 -1.49 9.70 12.64
C MET A 358 -1.53 9.67 11.10
N THR A 359 -2.64 9.22 10.51
CA THR A 359 -2.79 9.19 9.04
C THR A 359 -2.84 10.58 8.40
N CYS A 360 -3.08 11.63 9.17
CA CYS A 360 -2.91 13.00 8.69
C CYS A 360 -1.48 13.29 8.21
N VAL A 361 -0.47 12.60 8.74
CA VAL A 361 0.96 12.89 8.54
C VAL A 361 1.78 11.69 8.05
N CYS A 362 1.21 10.48 7.97
CA CYS A 362 1.86 9.31 7.38
C CYS A 362 1.85 9.37 5.84
N SER A 363 2.41 8.37 5.18
CA SER A 363 2.42 8.30 3.72
C SER A 363 1.24 7.54 3.11
N VAL A 364 0.57 6.68 3.85
CA VAL A 364 -0.47 5.79 3.31
C VAL A 364 -1.84 6.02 3.95
N GLY A 365 -2.05 5.66 5.21
CA GLY A 365 -3.38 5.68 5.84
C GLY A 365 -3.53 4.56 6.87
N LEU A 366 -4.76 4.14 7.13
CA LEU A 366 -5.08 2.96 7.93
C LEU A 366 -4.72 1.70 7.14
N ASP A 367 -3.75 0.96 7.65
CA ASP A 367 -3.21 -0.17 6.92
C ASP A 367 -3.16 -1.43 7.79
N MET A 368 -3.69 -2.54 7.25
CA MET A 368 -3.76 -3.83 7.92
C MET A 368 -4.43 -3.76 9.30
N ILE A 369 -5.60 -3.16 9.37
CA ILE A 369 -6.36 -2.97 10.60
C ILE A 369 -7.37 -4.10 10.77
N ALA A 370 -7.10 -5.02 11.70
CA ALA A 370 -8.05 -6.06 12.09
C ALA A 370 -9.09 -5.50 13.07
N ILE A 371 -10.36 -5.68 12.77
CA ILE A 371 -11.51 -5.22 13.57
C ILE A 371 -12.48 -6.37 13.86
N PRO A 372 -13.37 -6.26 14.86
CA PRO A 372 -14.33 -7.30 15.17
C PRO A 372 -15.16 -7.72 13.95
N GLY A 373 -15.34 -9.04 13.79
CA GLY A 373 -16.06 -9.60 12.67
C GLY A 373 -17.54 -9.23 12.59
N ASP A 374 -18.15 -8.81 13.69
CA ASP A 374 -19.54 -8.33 13.77
C ASP A 374 -19.68 -6.82 13.46
N THR A 375 -18.58 -6.10 13.24
CA THR A 375 -18.62 -4.67 12.83
C THR A 375 -19.52 -4.47 11.64
N SER A 376 -20.47 -3.52 11.74
CA SER A 376 -21.45 -3.26 10.69
C SER A 376 -20.81 -2.67 9.43
N ALA A 377 -21.39 -2.94 8.27
CA ALA A 377 -20.95 -2.32 7.01
C ALA A 377 -21.00 -0.79 7.06
N SER A 378 -21.97 -0.20 7.76
CA SER A 378 -22.06 1.26 7.93
C SER A 378 -20.92 1.81 8.77
N THR A 379 -20.47 1.09 9.81
CA THR A 379 -19.32 1.49 10.64
C THR A 379 -18.03 1.42 9.82
N ILE A 380 -17.83 0.34 9.04
CA ILE A 380 -16.69 0.22 8.11
C ILE A 380 -16.70 1.40 7.11
N SER A 381 -17.87 1.73 6.54
CA SER A 381 -18.02 2.90 5.67
C SER A 381 -17.70 4.22 6.37
N GLY A 382 -18.02 4.34 7.66
CA GLY A 382 -17.69 5.51 8.48
C GLY A 382 -16.19 5.71 8.60
N ILE A 383 -15.45 4.66 8.93
CA ILE A 383 -13.98 4.69 9.01
C ILE A 383 -13.36 5.05 7.65
N ILE A 384 -13.88 4.48 6.56
CA ILE A 384 -13.45 4.83 5.20
C ILE A 384 -13.72 6.31 4.89
N ALA A 385 -14.87 6.85 5.34
CA ALA A 385 -15.24 8.24 5.11
C ALA A 385 -14.29 9.20 5.85
N ASP A 386 -13.93 8.88 7.09
CA ASP A 386 -12.98 9.66 7.90
C ASP A 386 -11.59 9.68 7.26
N GLU A 387 -11.09 8.51 6.85
CA GLU A 387 -9.82 8.39 6.16
C GLU A 387 -9.79 9.14 4.81
N ALA A 388 -10.86 9.01 4.04
CA ALA A 388 -10.98 9.72 2.77
C ALA A 388 -11.10 11.24 2.96
N ALA A 389 -11.76 11.71 4.03
CA ALA A 389 -11.82 13.12 4.37
C ALA A 389 -10.45 13.69 4.78
N ILE A 390 -9.68 12.94 5.57
CA ILE A 390 -8.29 13.28 5.92
C ILE A 390 -7.45 13.44 4.65
N GLY A 391 -7.51 12.46 3.74
CA GLY A 391 -6.78 12.51 2.47
C GLY A 391 -7.18 13.69 1.60
N MET A 392 -8.48 13.91 1.47
CA MET A 392 -9.04 15.00 0.66
C MET A 392 -8.59 16.37 1.16
N VAL A 393 -8.71 16.64 2.46
CA VAL A 393 -8.42 17.96 3.05
C VAL A 393 -6.91 18.22 3.08
N ASN A 394 -6.09 17.20 3.39
CA ASN A 394 -4.64 17.35 3.48
C ASN A 394 -3.91 17.22 2.14
N ASN A 395 -4.64 16.97 1.04
CA ASN A 395 -4.06 16.76 -0.30
C ASN A 395 -2.96 15.69 -0.30
N LYS A 396 -3.26 14.58 0.35
CA LYS A 396 -2.37 13.40 0.44
C LYS A 396 -3.13 12.12 0.12
N THR A 397 -2.42 11.09 -0.28
CA THR A 397 -3.00 9.75 -0.40
C THR A 397 -3.37 9.24 1.00
N THR A 398 -4.59 8.74 1.13
CA THR A 398 -5.00 7.89 2.26
C THR A 398 -5.59 6.60 1.74
N ALA A 399 -5.39 5.54 2.51
CA ALA A 399 -5.87 4.20 2.25
C ALA A 399 -6.59 3.67 3.49
N ALA A 400 -7.63 2.88 3.28
CA ALA A 400 -8.26 2.07 4.32
C ALA A 400 -8.20 0.60 3.89
N ARG A 401 -7.36 -0.18 4.60
CA ARG A 401 -7.25 -1.63 4.48
C ARG A 401 -7.74 -2.25 5.79
N LEU A 402 -9.06 -2.46 5.84
CA LEU A 402 -9.80 -2.92 7.03
C LEU A 402 -10.15 -4.39 6.89
N ILE A 403 -9.92 -5.17 7.94
CA ILE A 403 -10.15 -6.61 7.95
C ILE A 403 -11.10 -6.96 9.09
N PRO A 404 -12.43 -7.00 8.83
CA PRO A 404 -13.39 -7.51 9.80
C PRO A 404 -13.22 -9.03 9.91
N VAL A 405 -12.67 -9.51 11.04
CA VAL A 405 -12.31 -10.93 11.21
C VAL A 405 -13.50 -11.70 11.74
N ILE A 406 -14.19 -12.38 10.83
CA ILE A 406 -15.42 -13.12 11.14
C ILE A 406 -15.18 -14.16 12.24
N GLY A 407 -15.99 -14.12 13.29
CA GLY A 407 -15.92 -15.03 14.44
C GLY A 407 -14.92 -14.61 15.51
N LYS A 408 -14.18 -13.51 15.33
CA LYS A 408 -13.24 -12.98 16.33
C LYS A 408 -13.68 -11.61 16.84
N GLY A 409 -13.33 -11.32 18.07
CA GLY A 409 -13.63 -10.08 18.78
C GLY A 409 -12.40 -9.43 19.44
N VAL A 410 -12.62 -8.30 20.10
CA VAL A 410 -11.58 -7.56 20.82
C VAL A 410 -10.88 -8.46 21.85
N GLY A 411 -9.55 -8.41 21.89
CA GLY A 411 -8.70 -9.22 22.77
C GLY A 411 -8.19 -10.51 22.12
N GLU A 412 -8.68 -10.86 20.93
CA GLU A 412 -8.18 -11.96 20.13
C GLU A 412 -7.17 -11.45 19.09
N THR A 413 -6.49 -12.39 18.42
CA THR A 413 -5.53 -12.12 17.36
C THR A 413 -5.89 -12.87 16.09
N VAL A 414 -5.44 -12.33 14.95
CA VAL A 414 -5.53 -12.98 13.64
C VAL A 414 -4.14 -13.07 13.02
N GLU A 415 -3.83 -14.20 12.38
CA GLU A 415 -2.55 -14.41 11.72
C GLU A 415 -2.75 -14.43 10.20
N PHE A 416 -2.00 -13.56 9.50
CA PHE A 416 -2.02 -13.47 8.03
C PHE A 416 -0.82 -14.18 7.40
N GLY A 417 0.21 -14.45 8.19
CA GLY A 417 1.44 -15.12 7.77
C GLY A 417 2.40 -14.26 6.94
N GLY A 418 3.62 -14.76 6.81
CA GLY A 418 4.66 -14.12 5.99
C GLY A 418 4.94 -12.68 6.37
N LEU A 419 5.00 -11.80 5.37
CA LEU A 419 5.22 -10.36 5.57
C LEU A 419 3.99 -9.62 6.12
N LEU A 420 2.79 -10.20 5.98
CA LEU A 420 1.56 -9.58 6.48
C LEU A 420 1.42 -9.74 7.99
N GLY A 421 2.17 -10.66 8.60
CA GLY A 421 2.29 -10.85 10.05
C GLY A 421 1.01 -11.27 10.74
N TYR A 422 0.74 -10.67 11.89
CA TYR A 422 -0.46 -10.92 12.70
C TYR A 422 -0.96 -9.61 13.33
N ALA A 423 -2.24 -9.54 13.67
CA ALA A 423 -2.82 -8.35 14.28
C ALA A 423 -3.68 -8.66 15.49
N PRO A 424 -3.68 -7.82 16.54
CA PRO A 424 -4.74 -7.82 17.54
C PRO A 424 -6.03 -7.28 16.91
N ILE A 425 -7.17 -7.80 17.34
CA ILE A 425 -8.48 -7.26 16.97
C ILE A 425 -8.70 -5.95 17.72
N MET A 426 -8.64 -4.83 17.00
CA MET A 426 -8.75 -3.50 17.57
C MET A 426 -10.21 -3.12 17.87
N PRO A 427 -10.49 -2.50 19.01
CA PRO A 427 -11.85 -2.03 19.30
C PRO A 427 -12.28 -0.95 18.33
N VAL A 428 -13.57 -0.98 17.97
CA VAL A 428 -14.21 0.02 17.11
C VAL A 428 -15.26 0.76 17.95
N ASN A 429 -15.46 2.06 17.67
CA ASN A 429 -16.45 2.86 18.35
C ASN A 429 -17.86 2.22 18.20
N LYS A 430 -18.57 2.09 19.30
CA LYS A 430 -19.88 1.40 19.37
C LYS A 430 -21.06 2.25 18.89
N PHE A 431 -20.88 3.55 18.74
CA PHE A 431 -21.97 4.45 18.31
C PHE A 431 -22.16 4.37 16.79
N SER A 432 -23.43 4.31 16.39
CA SER A 432 -23.80 4.12 14.99
C SER A 432 -23.63 5.40 14.16
N CYS A 433 -23.01 5.26 12.98
CA CYS A 433 -22.97 6.30 11.93
C CYS A 433 -23.93 5.97 10.76
N GLU A 434 -24.84 5.01 10.93
CA GLU A 434 -25.71 4.50 9.85
C GLU A 434 -26.47 5.63 9.14
N ASN A 435 -27.10 6.55 9.87
CA ASN A 435 -27.84 7.64 9.29
C ASN A 435 -26.95 8.64 8.53
N PHE A 436 -25.69 8.81 8.96
CA PHE A 436 -24.71 9.61 8.24
C PHE A 436 -24.35 8.96 6.89
N ILE A 437 -24.01 7.69 6.88
CA ILE A 437 -23.66 6.94 5.68
C ILE A 437 -24.86 6.77 4.72
N LYS A 438 -26.07 6.60 5.24
CA LYS A 438 -27.28 6.52 4.42
C LYS A 438 -27.61 7.77 3.58
N ARG A 439 -27.06 8.94 3.93
CA ARG A 439 -27.23 10.16 3.13
C ARG A 439 -26.69 9.99 1.72
N GLY A 440 -25.59 9.27 1.54
CA GLY A 440 -25.01 9.04 0.23
C GLY A 440 -24.62 10.33 -0.51
N GLY A 441 -24.62 10.28 -1.84
CA GLY A 441 -24.32 11.41 -2.71
C GLY A 441 -22.85 11.79 -2.75
N ARG A 442 -22.56 13.06 -2.94
CA ARG A 442 -21.18 13.56 -3.10
C ARG A 442 -20.88 14.68 -2.13
N VAL A 443 -19.68 14.64 -1.53
CA VAL A 443 -19.06 15.77 -0.85
C VAL A 443 -18.22 16.53 -1.89
N PRO A 444 -18.47 17.84 -2.11
CA PRO A 444 -17.67 18.62 -3.06
C PRO A 444 -16.22 18.76 -2.61
N ALA A 445 -15.33 19.06 -3.55
CA ALA A 445 -13.93 19.32 -3.25
C ALA A 445 -13.78 20.48 -2.26
N PRO A 446 -12.83 20.39 -1.30
CA PRO A 446 -12.58 21.48 -0.36
C PRO A 446 -12.01 22.70 -1.07
N ILE A 447 -12.30 23.88 -0.56
CA ILE A 447 -11.68 25.11 -1.04
C ILE A 447 -10.29 25.21 -0.41
N HIS A 448 -9.24 25.05 -1.22
CA HIS A 448 -7.86 25.07 -0.75
C HIS A 448 -7.43 26.39 -0.12
N SER A 449 -8.13 27.50 -0.43
CA SER A 449 -7.92 28.80 0.21
C SER A 449 -8.27 28.83 1.70
N PHE A 450 -8.99 27.83 2.21
CA PHE A 450 -9.26 27.66 3.64
C PHE A 450 -8.19 26.85 4.37
N LYS A 451 -7.02 26.65 3.78
CA LYS A 451 -5.85 26.19 4.54
C LYS A 451 -5.41 27.29 5.49
N ASN A 452 -6.01 27.31 6.66
CA ASN A 452 -5.58 28.16 7.76
C ASN A 452 -4.49 27.45 8.56
#